data_15e2146cf02672b392af4e6fd1231f5a
#
_entry.id   15e2146cf02672b392af4e6fd1231f5a
#
_cell.length_a   1.000
_cell.length_b   1.000
_cell.length_c   1.000
_cell.angle_alpha   90.00
_cell.angle_beta   90.00
_cell.angle_gamma   90.00
#
_symmetry.space_group_name_H-M   'P 1'
#
loop_
_entity.id
_entity.type
_entity.pdbx_description
1 polymer ?
#
loop_
_entity_poly.entity_id
_entity_poly.type
_entity_poly.pdbx_seq_one_letter_code
_entity_poly.pdbx_strand_id
1 'polypeptide(L)'
;MQILRSFLLLLVGISCCPVTSYSAGREEKVLVDAWFNSQQRTNAAGQQEYFHYKWNDVSNSGFFLFGQIFRGFGVSTETLYTAPTLAKLKGAQFYIIVSPDIPVKNPHPHYLQPEDARQVALWVKQGGVLILMANDPANGEIEHLDQLADLFGIHFNPVLSHHVAGTSHEMGRIVVPGGGPLFRHAHTLFMKDTCTISVNDPAAPLLEDKGDILMATAKYGRGTVFAVADPWVYNEYTNGQNLPPEYDNLAGAVELVSWLVKQVPSFIP
;
A
#
# COMPACT_ATOMS: atom_id res chain seq x y z
N MET A 1 41.13 49.56 -53.35
CA MET A 1 41.07 49.52 -51.89
C MET A 1 39.99 48.49 -51.51
N GLN A 2 40.39 47.20 -51.38
CA GLN A 2 39.50 46.07 -51.11
C GLN A 2 39.56 45.75 -49.62
N ILE A 3 38.41 45.77 -48.98
CA ILE A 3 38.27 45.41 -47.56
C ILE A 3 37.92 43.95 -47.52
N LEU A 4 38.82 43.11 -47.04
CA LEU A 4 38.61 41.68 -46.77
C LEU A 4 37.85 41.53 -45.47
N ARG A 5 36.63 40.98 -45.52
CA ARG A 5 35.83 40.58 -44.32
C ARG A 5 36.13 39.12 -44.01
N SER A 6 36.84 38.90 -42.91
CA SER A 6 37.02 37.55 -42.34
C SER A 6 35.75 37.08 -41.63
N PHE A 7 35.19 36.00 -42.10
CA PHE A 7 34.11 35.29 -41.40
C PHE A 7 34.73 34.31 -40.40
N LEU A 8 34.49 34.53 -39.11
CA LEU A 8 34.86 33.62 -38.03
C LEU A 8 33.75 32.59 -37.87
N LEU A 9 33.98 31.34 -38.28
CA LEU A 9 33.09 30.21 -38.02
C LEU A 9 33.24 29.77 -36.57
N LEU A 10 32.19 29.99 -35.76
CA LEU A 10 32.07 29.46 -34.40
C LEU A 10 31.57 28.02 -34.49
N LEU A 11 32.44 27.05 -34.29
CA LEU A 11 32.06 25.63 -34.11
C LEU A 11 31.46 25.45 -32.70
N VAL A 12 30.13 25.34 -32.61
CA VAL A 12 29.46 24.93 -31.41
C VAL A 12 29.59 23.40 -31.28
N GLY A 13 30.47 22.97 -30.40
CA GLY A 13 30.61 21.56 -30.03
C GLY A 13 29.34 21.08 -29.30
N ILE A 14 28.52 20.27 -29.95
CA ILE A 14 27.43 19.55 -29.30
C ILE A 14 28.06 18.47 -28.42
N SER A 15 28.14 18.74 -27.11
CA SER A 15 28.48 17.75 -26.10
C SER A 15 27.38 16.71 -26.05
N CYS A 16 27.63 15.54 -26.64
CA CYS A 16 26.75 14.39 -26.56
C CYS A 16 26.86 13.80 -25.12
N CYS A 17 26.02 14.23 -24.20
CA CYS A 17 25.88 13.52 -22.93
C CYS A 17 25.46 12.07 -23.23
N PRO A 18 26.15 11.06 -22.66
CA PRO A 18 25.70 9.69 -22.81
C PRO A 18 24.33 9.59 -22.16
N VAL A 19 23.29 9.34 -22.96
CA VAL A 19 22.00 8.86 -22.45
C VAL A 19 22.32 7.51 -21.84
N THR A 20 22.41 7.47 -20.52
CA THR A 20 22.41 6.22 -19.78
C THR A 20 21.12 5.49 -20.19
N SER A 21 21.29 4.48 -21.04
CA SER A 21 20.22 3.54 -21.35
C SER A 21 19.78 2.93 -20.02
N TYR A 22 18.62 3.37 -19.54
CA TYR A 22 17.89 2.67 -18.49
C TYR A 22 17.69 1.26 -19.06
N SER A 23 18.36 0.28 -18.48
CA SER A 23 18.08 -1.12 -18.73
C SER A 23 16.57 -1.26 -18.65
N ALA A 24 15.94 -1.86 -19.66
CA ALA A 24 14.52 -2.18 -19.64
C ALA A 24 14.27 -3.18 -18.50
N GLY A 25 14.28 -2.67 -17.27
CA GLY A 25 13.90 -3.38 -16.07
C GLY A 25 12.45 -3.82 -16.27
N ARG A 26 12.15 -5.03 -15.87
CA ARG A 26 10.78 -5.55 -15.84
C ARG A 26 9.91 -4.51 -15.14
N GLU A 27 8.83 -4.07 -15.81
CA GLU A 27 7.85 -3.14 -15.23
C GLU A 27 7.33 -3.74 -13.91
N GLU A 28 7.58 -3.06 -12.81
CA GLU A 28 7.07 -3.48 -11.50
C GLU A 28 5.56 -3.32 -11.45
N LYS A 29 4.89 -4.22 -10.73
CA LYS A 29 3.44 -4.28 -10.70
C LYS A 29 2.93 -4.46 -9.28
N VAL A 30 1.89 -3.70 -8.92
CA VAL A 30 1.09 -3.90 -7.72
C VAL A 30 -0.29 -4.44 -8.07
N LEU A 31 -0.66 -5.54 -7.41
CA LEU A 31 -2.01 -6.09 -7.45
C LEU A 31 -2.77 -5.65 -6.21
N VAL A 32 -3.99 -5.11 -6.38
CA VAL A 32 -4.95 -5.00 -5.28
C VAL A 32 -5.93 -6.16 -5.33
N ASP A 33 -6.23 -6.73 -4.19
CA ASP A 33 -7.22 -7.78 -4.06
C ASP A 33 -8.65 -7.26 -4.31
N ALA A 34 -9.42 -8.03 -5.08
CA ALA A 34 -10.85 -7.87 -5.26
C ALA A 34 -11.57 -9.22 -5.18
N TRP A 35 -10.96 -10.20 -4.52
CA TRP A 35 -11.57 -11.47 -4.17
C TRP A 35 -12.06 -11.47 -2.73
N PHE A 36 -11.20 -11.16 -1.78
CA PHE A 36 -11.56 -11.07 -0.36
C PHE A 36 -12.29 -9.77 -0.02
N ASN A 37 -12.02 -8.66 -0.76
CA ASN A 37 -12.78 -7.43 -0.74
C ASN A 37 -13.48 -7.25 -2.08
N SER A 38 -14.69 -7.80 -2.21
CA SER A 38 -15.42 -7.92 -3.47
C SER A 38 -16.75 -7.17 -3.50
N GLN A 39 -16.89 -6.15 -2.66
CA GLN A 39 -18.09 -5.32 -2.60
C GLN A 39 -18.41 -4.70 -3.97
N GLN A 40 -19.70 -4.66 -4.29
CA GLN A 40 -20.20 -4.08 -5.53
C GLN A 40 -21.29 -3.04 -5.24
N ARG A 41 -21.38 -2.05 -6.11
CA ARG A 41 -22.45 -1.07 -6.13
C ARG A 41 -22.99 -0.89 -7.55
N THR A 42 -24.21 -0.39 -7.65
CA THR A 42 -24.75 0.03 -8.95
C THR A 42 -24.31 1.46 -9.23
N ASN A 43 -23.60 1.69 -10.32
CA ASN A 43 -23.16 3.02 -10.73
C ASN A 43 -24.32 3.84 -11.36
N ALA A 44 -24.05 5.10 -11.68
CA ALA A 44 -25.05 6.01 -12.28
C ALA A 44 -25.61 5.54 -13.64
N ALA A 45 -24.91 4.64 -14.34
CA ALA A 45 -25.34 4.02 -15.58
C ALA A 45 -26.13 2.72 -15.37
N GLY A 46 -26.42 2.32 -14.11
CA GLY A 46 -27.13 1.09 -13.76
C GLY A 46 -26.27 -0.17 -13.84
N GLN A 47 -24.97 -0.05 -14.00
CA GLN A 47 -24.04 -1.19 -14.09
C GLN A 47 -23.46 -1.54 -12.72
N GLN A 48 -23.23 -2.84 -12.47
CA GLN A 48 -22.50 -3.28 -11.30
C GLN A 48 -21.02 -2.97 -11.47
N GLU A 49 -20.43 -2.36 -10.43
CA GLU A 49 -18.99 -2.08 -10.37
C GLU A 49 -18.44 -2.44 -8.99
N TYR A 50 -17.20 -2.93 -8.96
CA TYR A 50 -16.48 -3.07 -7.71
C TYR A 50 -16.13 -1.70 -7.16
N PHE A 51 -16.26 -1.54 -5.85
CA PHE A 51 -15.91 -0.30 -5.16
C PHE A 51 -15.19 -0.61 -3.85
N HIS A 52 -14.84 0.39 -3.07
CA HIS A 52 -13.89 0.36 -1.96
C HIS A 52 -12.50 -0.17 -2.38
N TYR A 53 -11.48 0.56 -2.05
CA TYR A 53 -10.08 0.17 -2.25
C TYR A 53 -9.72 -0.28 -3.67
N LYS A 54 -10.42 0.20 -4.70
CA LYS A 54 -10.13 -0.11 -6.11
C LYS A 54 -9.41 1.05 -6.78
N TRP A 55 -8.49 0.72 -7.70
CA TRP A 55 -7.66 1.71 -8.41
C TRP A 55 -8.43 2.70 -9.28
N ASN A 56 -9.61 2.35 -9.73
CA ASN A 56 -10.50 3.19 -10.54
C ASN A 56 -11.57 3.91 -9.70
N ASP A 57 -11.67 3.65 -8.42
CA ASP A 57 -12.58 4.33 -7.51
C ASP A 57 -11.96 5.65 -7.05
N VAL A 58 -12.51 6.76 -7.57
CA VAL A 58 -12.08 8.15 -7.25
C VAL A 58 -12.81 8.73 -6.04
N SER A 59 -13.75 7.97 -5.46
CA SER A 59 -14.42 8.39 -4.22
C SER A 59 -13.45 8.29 -3.03
N ASN A 60 -13.86 8.87 -1.90
CA ASN A 60 -13.04 8.83 -0.68
C ASN A 60 -12.65 7.41 -0.25
N SER A 61 -13.49 6.41 -0.54
CA SER A 61 -13.22 5.01 -0.20
C SER A 61 -12.33 4.28 -1.20
N GLY A 62 -11.94 4.92 -2.30
CA GLY A 62 -11.15 4.30 -3.36
C GLY A 62 -9.64 4.45 -3.17
N PHE A 63 -8.89 3.65 -3.91
CA PHE A 63 -7.42 3.68 -3.94
C PHE A 63 -6.86 4.42 -5.17
N PHE A 64 -7.68 5.28 -5.83
CA PHE A 64 -7.19 6.01 -7.00
C PHE A 64 -5.91 6.79 -6.70
N LEU A 65 -5.91 7.60 -5.64
CA LEU A 65 -4.75 8.40 -5.27
C LEU A 65 -3.57 7.53 -4.81
N PHE A 66 -3.83 6.49 -4.03
CA PHE A 66 -2.79 5.54 -3.62
C PHE A 66 -2.14 4.84 -4.84
N GLY A 67 -2.96 4.49 -5.84
CA GLY A 67 -2.47 3.99 -7.13
C GLY A 67 -1.62 5.01 -7.90
N GLN A 68 -1.96 6.30 -7.85
CA GLN A 68 -1.14 7.35 -8.47
C GLN A 68 0.23 7.47 -7.79
N ILE A 69 0.29 7.27 -6.47
CA ILE A 69 1.58 7.26 -5.76
C ILE A 69 2.43 6.09 -6.27
N PHE A 70 1.90 4.87 -6.37
CA PHE A 70 2.64 3.73 -6.95
C PHE A 70 3.14 4.01 -8.36
N ARG A 71 2.29 4.58 -9.24
CA ARG A 71 2.68 4.96 -10.61
C ARG A 71 3.78 6.02 -10.63
N GLY A 72 3.78 6.94 -9.67
CA GLY A 72 4.85 7.93 -9.49
C GLY A 72 6.21 7.29 -9.19
N PHE A 73 6.23 6.08 -8.65
CA PHE A 73 7.44 5.26 -8.45
C PHE A 73 7.71 4.27 -9.59
N GLY A 74 6.99 4.35 -10.70
CA GLY A 74 7.18 3.48 -11.87
C GLY A 74 6.51 2.10 -11.74
N VAL A 75 5.60 1.93 -10.76
CA VAL A 75 4.88 0.67 -10.52
C VAL A 75 3.49 0.73 -11.17
N SER A 76 3.19 -0.21 -12.06
CA SER A 76 1.87 -0.34 -12.67
C SER A 76 0.85 -0.95 -11.71
N THR A 77 -0.43 -0.61 -11.88
CA THR A 77 -1.52 -1.06 -10.98
C THR A 77 -2.46 -2.00 -11.70
N GLU A 78 -2.72 -3.17 -11.12
CA GLU A 78 -3.72 -4.15 -11.60
C GLU A 78 -4.58 -4.64 -10.43
N THR A 79 -5.70 -5.30 -10.75
CA THR A 79 -6.64 -5.85 -9.76
C THR A 79 -6.77 -7.36 -9.93
N LEU A 80 -6.71 -8.10 -8.83
CA LEU A 80 -6.91 -9.54 -8.79
C LEU A 80 -8.35 -9.88 -8.36
N TYR A 81 -9.16 -10.38 -9.28
CA TYR A 81 -10.59 -10.71 -9.06
C TYR A 81 -10.84 -12.18 -8.73
N THR A 82 -9.83 -12.93 -8.41
CA THR A 82 -9.94 -14.37 -8.12
C THR A 82 -9.05 -14.74 -6.95
N ALA A 83 -9.34 -15.87 -6.30
CA ALA A 83 -8.48 -16.38 -5.23
C ALA A 83 -6.99 -16.37 -5.65
N PRO A 84 -6.09 -15.92 -4.76
CA PRO A 84 -4.67 -15.81 -5.08
C PRO A 84 -4.05 -17.20 -5.23
N THR A 85 -3.22 -17.34 -6.25
CA THR A 85 -2.36 -18.52 -6.42
C THR A 85 -0.96 -18.05 -6.77
N LEU A 86 0.05 -18.85 -6.51
CA LEU A 86 1.42 -18.55 -6.90
C LEU A 86 1.52 -18.20 -8.40
N ALA A 87 0.75 -18.88 -9.26
CA ALA A 87 0.72 -18.63 -10.69
C ALA A 87 0.14 -17.25 -11.04
N LYS A 88 -0.93 -16.81 -10.35
CA LYS A 88 -1.58 -15.52 -10.58
C LYS A 88 -0.77 -14.35 -10.01
N LEU A 89 -0.06 -14.58 -8.91
CA LEU A 89 0.83 -13.59 -8.32
C LEU A 89 2.18 -13.50 -9.05
N LYS A 90 2.49 -14.47 -9.91
CA LYS A 90 3.73 -14.47 -10.68
C LYS A 90 3.78 -13.25 -11.59
N GLY A 91 4.83 -12.45 -11.39
CA GLY A 91 5.05 -11.24 -12.19
C GLY A 91 4.65 -9.94 -11.48
N ALA A 92 3.89 -10.01 -10.39
CA ALA A 92 3.72 -8.90 -9.50
C ALA A 92 4.86 -8.83 -8.47
N GLN A 93 5.25 -7.64 -8.09
CA GLN A 93 6.18 -7.37 -6.99
C GLN A 93 5.45 -7.08 -5.69
N PHE A 94 4.24 -6.51 -5.79
CA PHE A 94 3.41 -6.14 -4.65
C PHE A 94 2.03 -6.78 -4.76
N TYR A 95 1.50 -7.22 -3.62
CA TYR A 95 0.11 -7.67 -3.49
C TYR A 95 -0.51 -7.08 -2.24
N ILE A 96 -1.65 -6.41 -2.40
CA ILE A 96 -2.40 -5.76 -1.32
C ILE A 96 -3.65 -6.56 -1.03
N ILE A 97 -3.78 -7.06 0.20
CA ILE A 97 -5.05 -7.55 0.76
C ILE A 97 -5.53 -6.49 1.74
N VAL A 98 -6.71 -5.94 1.48
CA VAL A 98 -7.25 -4.81 2.24
C VAL A 98 -8.67 -5.09 2.72
N SER A 99 -8.88 -4.92 4.02
CA SER A 99 -10.20 -4.97 4.68
C SER A 99 -11.11 -6.05 4.08
N PRO A 100 -10.79 -7.36 4.23
CA PRO A 100 -11.62 -8.43 3.69
C PRO A 100 -13.07 -8.28 4.15
N ASP A 101 -14.01 -8.72 3.32
CA ASP A 101 -15.42 -8.47 3.50
C ASP A 101 -16.00 -9.23 4.70
N ILE A 102 -16.91 -8.56 5.40
CA ILE A 102 -17.80 -9.14 6.42
C ILE A 102 -19.22 -9.27 5.87
N PRO A 103 -20.06 -10.19 6.43
CA PRO A 103 -21.41 -10.46 5.89
C PRO A 103 -22.32 -9.24 5.81
N VAL A 104 -22.17 -8.26 6.70
CA VAL A 104 -22.97 -7.04 6.70
C VAL A 104 -22.68 -6.13 5.51
N LYS A 105 -21.46 -6.21 4.95
CA LYS A 105 -21.03 -5.41 3.79
C LYS A 105 -21.15 -6.16 2.47
N ASN A 106 -20.97 -7.47 2.51
CA ASN A 106 -21.09 -8.35 1.36
C ASN A 106 -21.81 -9.64 1.82
N PRO A 107 -23.02 -9.93 1.34
CA PRO A 107 -23.78 -11.12 1.79
C PRO A 107 -23.12 -12.45 1.38
N HIS A 108 -22.14 -12.44 0.50
CA HIS A 108 -21.40 -13.61 0.03
C HIS A 108 -19.88 -13.36 0.07
N PRO A 109 -19.30 -13.12 1.28
CA PRO A 109 -17.87 -12.83 1.38
C PRO A 109 -17.04 -14.08 1.05
N HIS A 110 -15.89 -13.85 0.43
CA HIS A 110 -14.87 -14.88 0.29
C HIS A 110 -13.90 -14.78 1.47
N TYR A 111 -13.84 -15.85 2.26
CA TYR A 111 -12.88 -15.93 3.36
C TYR A 111 -11.56 -16.53 2.89
N LEU A 112 -10.46 -16.00 3.39
CA LEU A 112 -9.14 -16.53 3.12
C LEU A 112 -9.04 -17.97 3.66
N GLN A 113 -8.68 -18.92 2.80
CA GLN A 113 -8.55 -20.32 3.14
C GLN A 113 -7.08 -20.67 3.43
N PRO A 114 -6.80 -21.76 4.18
CA PRO A 114 -5.43 -22.20 4.44
C PRO A 114 -4.58 -22.40 3.17
N GLU A 115 -5.20 -22.82 2.06
CA GLU A 115 -4.51 -22.95 0.78
C GLU A 115 -4.15 -21.58 0.19
N ASP A 116 -5.04 -20.57 0.29
CA ASP A 116 -4.74 -19.21 -0.16
C ASP A 116 -3.54 -18.64 0.64
N ALA A 117 -3.57 -18.82 1.96
CA ALA A 117 -2.47 -18.41 2.85
C ALA A 117 -1.14 -19.06 2.44
N ARG A 118 -1.16 -20.37 2.16
CA ARG A 118 0.03 -21.11 1.71
C ARG A 118 0.56 -20.58 0.38
N GLN A 119 -0.31 -20.31 -0.60
CA GLN A 119 0.06 -19.79 -1.91
C GLN A 119 0.70 -18.39 -1.81
N VAL A 120 0.07 -17.50 -1.03
CA VAL A 120 0.60 -16.16 -0.79
C VAL A 120 1.93 -16.21 -0.05
N ALA A 121 2.04 -17.03 0.99
CA ALA A 121 3.30 -17.18 1.75
C ALA A 121 4.45 -17.71 0.87
N LEU A 122 4.18 -18.66 -0.02
CA LEU A 122 5.17 -19.15 -0.98
C LEU A 122 5.63 -18.02 -1.94
N TRP A 123 4.70 -17.18 -2.41
CA TRP A 123 5.03 -16.04 -3.25
C TRP A 123 5.88 -15.01 -2.48
N VAL A 124 5.52 -14.68 -1.25
CA VAL A 124 6.36 -13.80 -0.38
C VAL A 124 7.76 -14.42 -0.21
N LYS A 125 7.84 -15.73 0.13
CA LYS A 125 9.13 -16.42 0.29
C LYS A 125 10.04 -16.30 -0.93
N GLN A 126 9.45 -16.17 -2.13
CA GLN A 126 10.17 -16.00 -3.40
C GLN A 126 10.56 -14.55 -3.70
N GLY A 127 10.20 -13.59 -2.86
CA GLY A 127 10.59 -12.18 -2.98
C GLY A 127 9.43 -11.21 -3.20
N GLY A 128 8.19 -11.66 -3.07
CA GLY A 128 7.02 -10.78 -3.10
C GLY A 128 6.94 -9.85 -1.89
N VAL A 129 6.40 -8.66 -2.09
CA VAL A 129 6.10 -7.68 -1.03
C VAL A 129 4.60 -7.69 -0.77
N LEU A 130 4.20 -8.31 0.34
CA LEU A 130 2.81 -8.41 0.76
C LEU A 130 2.44 -7.21 1.63
N ILE A 131 1.27 -6.64 1.36
CA ILE A 131 0.71 -5.51 2.10
C ILE A 131 -0.63 -5.96 2.67
N LEU A 132 -0.70 -6.11 3.99
CA LEU A 132 -1.91 -6.46 4.71
C LEU A 132 -2.48 -5.21 5.37
N MET A 133 -3.70 -4.85 5.02
CA MET A 133 -4.40 -3.72 5.59
C MET A 133 -5.67 -4.24 6.26
N ALA A 134 -5.64 -4.40 7.58
CA ALA A 134 -6.81 -4.79 8.36
C ALA A 134 -7.74 -3.59 8.59
N ASN A 135 -8.75 -3.78 9.41
CA ASN A 135 -9.67 -2.73 9.83
C ASN A 135 -10.19 -3.09 11.23
N ASP A 136 -10.99 -2.24 11.85
CA ASP A 136 -11.73 -2.61 13.05
C ASP A 136 -12.71 -3.76 12.75
N PRO A 137 -13.09 -4.55 13.76
CA PRO A 137 -13.91 -5.76 13.56
C PRO A 137 -15.34 -5.49 13.05
N ALA A 138 -15.84 -4.25 13.10
CA ALA A 138 -17.12 -3.88 12.50
C ALA A 138 -16.98 -3.59 10.99
N ASN A 139 -15.75 -3.43 10.50
CA ASN A 139 -15.45 -3.00 9.15
C ASN A 139 -14.62 -3.98 8.32
N GLY A 140 -13.92 -4.90 8.93
CA GLY A 140 -13.08 -5.87 8.22
C GLY A 140 -13.10 -7.25 8.87
N GLU A 141 -12.97 -8.28 8.06
CA GLU A 141 -12.82 -9.66 8.52
C GLU A 141 -11.36 -9.90 8.90
N ILE A 142 -11.12 -10.29 10.14
CA ILE A 142 -9.78 -10.44 10.74
C ILE A 142 -9.44 -11.92 10.96
N GLU A 143 -10.38 -12.74 11.40
CA GLU A 143 -10.13 -14.13 11.82
C GLU A 143 -9.45 -14.97 10.72
N HIS A 144 -9.95 -14.88 9.48
CA HIS A 144 -9.35 -15.61 8.38
C HIS A 144 -8.13 -14.88 7.80
N LEU A 145 -8.06 -13.55 7.89
CA LEU A 145 -6.88 -12.79 7.51
C LEU A 145 -5.66 -13.20 8.36
N ASP A 146 -5.88 -13.48 9.65
CA ASP A 146 -4.83 -13.92 10.57
C ASP A 146 -4.29 -15.30 10.23
N GLN A 147 -5.03 -16.17 9.53
CA GLN A 147 -4.48 -17.44 9.03
C GLN A 147 -3.28 -17.21 8.08
N LEU A 148 -3.23 -16.06 7.43
CA LEU A 148 -2.07 -15.64 6.63
C LEU A 148 -1.07 -14.83 7.44
N ALA A 149 -1.53 -13.85 8.22
CA ALA A 149 -0.68 -12.93 8.96
C ALA A 149 0.19 -13.63 10.01
N ASP A 150 -0.37 -14.61 10.71
CA ASP A 150 0.31 -15.43 11.72
C ASP A 150 1.52 -16.21 11.16
N LEU A 151 1.51 -16.56 9.86
CA LEU A 151 2.66 -17.21 9.20
C LEU A 151 3.90 -16.31 9.18
N PHE A 152 3.72 -15.03 9.37
CA PHE A 152 4.79 -14.02 9.36
C PHE A 152 5.07 -13.44 10.75
N GLY A 153 4.42 -13.98 11.79
CA GLY A 153 4.53 -13.47 13.16
C GLY A 153 3.75 -12.17 13.41
N ILE A 154 2.77 -11.88 12.56
CA ILE A 154 1.87 -10.71 12.68
C ILE A 154 0.48 -11.23 13.03
N HIS A 155 -0.16 -10.63 14.03
CA HIS A 155 -1.53 -10.97 14.43
C HIS A 155 -2.35 -9.70 14.61
N PHE A 156 -3.51 -9.61 13.98
CA PHE A 156 -4.44 -8.49 14.10
C PHE A 156 -5.43 -8.75 15.24
N ASN A 157 -5.34 -7.99 16.31
CA ASN A 157 -6.27 -8.15 17.43
C ASN A 157 -7.62 -7.51 17.07
N PRO A 158 -8.75 -8.25 17.20
CA PRO A 158 -10.09 -7.76 16.84
C PRO A 158 -10.66 -6.83 17.90
N VAL A 159 -10.00 -5.72 18.15
CA VAL A 159 -10.40 -4.67 19.09
C VAL A 159 -10.66 -3.38 18.34
N LEU A 160 -11.46 -2.50 18.90
CA LEU A 160 -11.60 -1.12 18.43
C LEU A 160 -10.66 -0.23 19.23
N SER A 161 -9.61 0.26 18.57
CA SER A 161 -8.69 1.25 19.13
C SER A 161 -8.78 2.56 18.34
N HIS A 162 -8.20 3.63 18.85
CA HIS A 162 -8.16 4.96 18.19
C HIS A 162 -9.55 5.40 17.68
N HIS A 163 -10.59 5.10 18.47
CA HIS A 163 -11.96 5.47 18.11
C HIS A 163 -12.14 6.99 18.08
N VAL A 164 -12.69 7.48 16.97
CA VAL A 164 -12.94 8.92 16.76
C VAL A 164 -14.43 9.21 16.81
N ALA A 165 -14.86 9.92 17.83
CA ALA A 165 -16.24 10.37 17.99
C ALA A 165 -16.52 11.59 17.10
N GLY A 166 -17.48 11.50 16.20
CA GLY A 166 -17.88 12.59 15.31
C GLY A 166 -16.73 13.09 14.44
N THR A 167 -16.45 14.41 14.51
CA THR A 167 -15.39 15.08 13.73
C THR A 167 -14.18 15.45 14.59
N SER A 168 -13.98 14.79 15.71
CA SER A 168 -12.87 15.08 16.64
C SER A 168 -11.53 14.53 16.13
N HIS A 169 -10.95 15.15 15.10
CA HIS A 169 -9.72 14.68 14.47
C HIS A 169 -8.56 14.45 15.46
N GLU A 170 -8.51 15.23 16.55
CA GLU A 170 -7.47 15.07 17.58
C GLU A 170 -7.48 13.69 18.26
N MET A 171 -8.63 13.00 18.28
CA MET A 171 -8.72 11.63 18.84
C MET A 171 -7.99 10.59 18.00
N GLY A 172 -7.90 10.82 16.68
CA GLY A 172 -7.17 9.98 15.73
C GLY A 172 -5.78 10.48 15.36
N ARG A 173 -5.26 11.47 16.10
CA ARG A 173 -3.95 12.07 15.87
C ARG A 173 -2.82 11.13 16.27
N ILE A 174 -1.95 10.81 15.32
CA ILE A 174 -0.74 10.02 15.51
C ILE A 174 0.47 10.88 15.17
N VAL A 175 1.35 11.09 16.15
CA VAL A 175 2.59 11.83 15.94
C VAL A 175 3.73 10.89 15.65
N VAL A 176 4.27 10.97 14.44
CA VAL A 176 5.42 10.19 13.99
C VAL A 176 6.66 11.06 14.10
N PRO A 177 7.67 10.70 14.92
CA PRO A 177 8.83 11.56 15.14
C PRO A 177 9.80 11.64 13.96
N GLY A 178 9.68 10.75 12.97
CA GLY A 178 10.65 10.63 11.89
C GLY A 178 11.94 9.88 12.32
N GLY A 179 12.86 9.68 11.35
CA GLY A 179 14.13 8.99 11.59
C GLY A 179 14.00 7.47 11.70
N GLY A 180 12.79 6.93 11.56
CA GLY A 180 12.53 5.50 11.56
C GLY A 180 12.81 4.83 10.20
N PRO A 181 12.71 3.49 10.15
CA PRO A 181 12.95 2.75 8.90
C PRO A 181 11.89 3.04 7.83
N LEU A 182 10.64 3.27 8.22
CA LEU A 182 9.52 3.59 7.32
C LEU A 182 9.41 5.10 7.13
N PHE A 183 9.24 5.86 8.22
CA PHE A 183 9.08 7.30 8.19
C PHE A 183 10.41 7.99 8.47
N ARG A 184 10.99 8.61 7.46
CA ARG A 184 12.25 9.36 7.57
C ARG A 184 12.02 10.77 8.08
N HIS A 185 10.87 11.35 7.76
CA HIS A 185 10.45 12.66 8.22
C HIS A 185 9.43 12.53 9.35
N ALA A 186 9.28 13.59 10.13
CA ALA A 186 8.21 13.67 11.11
C ALA A 186 6.87 13.89 10.40
N HIS A 187 5.82 13.23 10.88
CA HIS A 187 4.47 13.34 10.34
C HIS A 187 3.45 13.52 11.45
N THR A 188 2.34 14.17 11.14
CA THR A 188 1.11 14.10 11.91
C THR A 188 0.10 13.33 11.05
N LEU A 189 -0.09 12.06 11.35
CA LEU A 189 -1.04 11.21 10.64
C LEU A 189 -2.38 11.20 11.34
N PHE A 190 -3.43 10.99 10.58
CA PHE A 190 -4.76 10.69 11.11
C PHE A 190 -5.10 9.23 10.81
N MET A 191 -5.38 8.48 11.88
CA MET A 191 -5.92 7.12 11.83
C MET A 191 -7.11 7.04 12.77
N LYS A 192 -8.14 6.28 12.40
CA LYS A 192 -9.33 6.16 13.24
C LYS A 192 -9.91 4.77 13.16
N ASP A 193 -10.57 4.39 14.25
CA ASP A 193 -11.32 3.12 14.33
C ASP A 193 -10.44 1.94 13.88
N THR A 194 -9.24 1.84 14.45
CA THR A 194 -8.25 0.83 14.09
C THR A 194 -8.48 -0.48 14.85
N CYS A 195 -8.07 -1.61 14.30
CA CYS A 195 -7.67 -2.73 15.16
C CYS A 195 -6.31 -2.44 15.81
N THR A 196 -5.67 -3.43 16.42
CA THR A 196 -4.27 -3.35 16.86
C THR A 196 -3.49 -4.56 16.35
N ILE A 197 -2.18 -4.50 16.42
CA ILE A 197 -1.30 -5.58 15.95
C ILE A 197 -0.50 -6.13 17.15
N SER A 198 -0.38 -7.45 17.21
CA SER A 198 0.62 -8.14 18.03
C SER A 198 1.69 -8.72 17.13
N VAL A 199 2.95 -8.72 17.57
CA VAL A 199 4.06 -9.23 16.79
C VAL A 199 4.88 -10.26 17.57
N ASN A 200 5.34 -11.28 16.83
CA ASN A 200 6.32 -12.28 17.28
C ASN A 200 7.38 -12.42 16.18
N ASP A 201 8.56 -12.94 16.51
CA ASP A 201 9.59 -13.21 15.50
C ASP A 201 9.03 -13.95 14.29
N PRO A 202 9.34 -13.51 13.06
CA PRO A 202 10.31 -12.47 12.66
C PRO A 202 9.72 -11.06 12.49
N ALA A 203 8.49 -10.82 12.94
CA ALA A 203 7.85 -9.51 12.82
C ALA A 203 8.37 -8.50 13.84
N ALA A 204 8.34 -7.23 13.45
CA ALA A 204 8.72 -6.11 14.29
C ALA A 204 7.77 -4.92 14.06
N PRO A 205 7.54 -4.09 15.10
CA PRO A 205 6.71 -2.90 14.96
C PRO A 205 7.41 -1.84 14.09
N LEU A 206 6.62 -1.07 13.35
CA LEU A 206 7.07 0.09 12.56
C LEU A 206 6.47 1.39 13.08
N LEU A 207 5.27 1.34 13.64
CA LEU A 207 4.56 2.47 14.23
C LEU A 207 3.78 2.00 15.45
N GLU A 208 4.01 2.69 16.55
CA GLU A 208 3.28 2.48 17.80
C GLU A 208 2.71 3.82 18.28
N ASP A 209 1.51 3.80 18.84
CA ASP A 209 0.90 4.93 19.53
C ASP A 209 0.16 4.47 20.77
N LYS A 210 0.37 5.12 21.90
CA LYS A 210 -0.29 4.83 23.20
C LYS A 210 -0.19 3.36 23.66
N GLY A 211 0.87 2.64 23.21
CA GLY A 211 1.08 1.22 23.53
C GLY A 211 0.46 0.24 22.55
N ASP A 212 -0.27 0.73 21.55
CA ASP A 212 -0.81 -0.08 20.45
C ASP A 212 0.16 -0.09 19.27
N ILE A 213 0.46 -1.25 18.71
CA ILE A 213 1.15 -1.38 17.44
C ILE A 213 0.12 -1.18 16.32
N LEU A 214 0.35 -0.17 15.48
CA LEU A 214 -0.52 0.21 14.37
C LEU A 214 0.06 -0.19 13.00
N MET A 215 1.38 -0.31 12.89
CA MET A 215 2.06 -0.82 11.70
C MET A 215 3.18 -1.77 12.10
N ALA A 216 3.36 -2.82 11.31
CA ALA A 216 4.39 -3.83 11.53
C ALA A 216 5.00 -4.29 10.20
N THR A 217 6.16 -4.95 10.28
CA THR A 217 6.81 -5.58 9.13
C THR A 217 7.43 -6.91 9.53
N ALA A 218 7.54 -7.82 8.55
CA ALA A 218 8.27 -9.07 8.71
C ALA A 218 9.07 -9.39 7.45
N LYS A 219 10.23 -10.02 7.63
CA LYS A 219 10.96 -10.66 6.54
C LYS A 219 10.57 -12.13 6.47
N TYR A 220 10.26 -12.62 5.26
CA TYR A 220 9.92 -14.01 5.06
C TYR A 220 10.59 -14.55 3.78
N GLY A 221 11.59 -15.39 3.93
CA GLY A 221 12.45 -15.77 2.83
C GLY A 221 13.14 -14.56 2.19
N ARG A 222 12.90 -14.32 0.90
CA ARG A 222 13.42 -13.15 0.19
C ARG A 222 12.46 -11.95 0.18
N GLY A 223 11.21 -12.16 0.60
CA GLY A 223 10.17 -11.16 0.56
C GLY A 223 10.01 -10.39 1.87
N THR A 224 9.05 -9.50 1.85
CA THR A 224 8.70 -8.62 2.97
C THR A 224 7.18 -8.57 3.12
N VAL A 225 6.72 -8.53 4.35
CA VAL A 225 5.33 -8.23 4.69
C VAL A 225 5.28 -6.89 5.38
N PHE A 226 4.34 -6.05 5.00
CA PHE A 226 3.92 -4.85 5.70
C PHE A 226 2.49 -5.05 6.17
N ALA A 227 2.20 -4.67 7.39
CA ALA A 227 0.87 -4.72 7.99
C ALA A 227 0.48 -3.37 8.57
N VAL A 228 -0.79 -3.00 8.43
CA VAL A 228 -1.37 -1.80 9.03
C VAL A 228 -2.76 -2.08 9.59
N ALA A 229 -3.04 -1.50 10.74
CA ALA A 229 -4.27 -1.73 11.51
C ALA A 229 -5.51 -0.98 10.97
N ASP A 230 -5.33 -0.06 10.02
CA ASP A 230 -6.39 0.75 9.43
C ASP A 230 -6.05 1.11 7.97
N PRO A 231 -6.89 0.74 6.98
CA PRO A 231 -6.63 1.07 5.58
C PRO A 231 -7.00 2.51 5.23
N TRP A 232 -7.80 3.20 6.05
CA TRP A 232 -8.34 4.52 5.74
C TRP A 232 -7.27 5.60 5.67
N VAL A 233 -6.13 5.42 6.35
CA VAL A 233 -4.96 6.29 6.20
C VAL A 233 -4.49 6.41 4.73
N TYR A 234 -4.83 5.44 3.88
CA TYR A 234 -4.44 5.38 2.46
C TYR A 234 -5.58 5.62 1.47
N ASN A 235 -6.82 5.88 1.93
CA ASN A 235 -7.96 6.22 1.08
C ASN A 235 -8.62 7.55 1.48
N GLU A 236 -9.53 7.58 2.44
CA GLU A 236 -10.39 8.72 2.76
C GLU A 236 -9.62 9.98 3.19
N TYR A 237 -8.50 9.80 3.83
CA TYR A 237 -7.72 10.89 4.43
C TYR A 237 -6.43 11.20 3.68
N THR A 238 -6.09 10.43 2.66
CA THR A 238 -4.84 10.62 1.90
C THR A 238 -4.81 11.94 1.14
N ASN A 239 -5.97 12.40 0.61
CA ASN A 239 -6.04 13.63 -0.18
C ASN A 239 -6.06 14.92 0.67
N GLY A 240 -6.14 14.83 1.99
CA GLY A 240 -6.19 15.95 2.90
C GLY A 240 -7.52 16.73 2.90
N GLN A 241 -8.51 16.38 2.07
CA GLN A 241 -9.78 17.13 1.98
C GLN A 241 -10.65 16.99 3.24
N ASN A 242 -10.51 15.88 3.95
CA ASN A 242 -11.28 15.56 5.14
C ASN A 242 -10.49 15.83 6.43
N LEU A 243 -9.34 16.46 6.35
CA LEU A 243 -8.44 16.68 7.47
C LEU A 243 -8.08 18.16 7.62
N PRO A 244 -7.87 18.65 8.86
CA PRO A 244 -7.18 19.89 9.10
C PRO A 244 -5.77 19.90 8.48
N PRO A 245 -5.24 21.09 8.12
CA PRO A 245 -4.01 21.22 7.32
C PRO A 245 -2.72 20.74 8.03
N GLU A 246 -2.77 20.51 9.33
CA GLU A 246 -1.65 19.97 10.11
C GLU A 246 -1.44 18.47 9.92
N TYR A 247 -2.42 17.75 9.32
CA TYR A 247 -2.29 16.33 9.01
C TYR A 247 -1.71 16.14 7.60
N ASP A 248 -0.74 15.27 7.48
CA ASP A 248 0.00 15.04 6.24
C ASP A 248 0.00 13.58 5.75
N ASN A 249 -1.16 12.92 5.85
CA ASN A 249 -1.35 11.52 5.43
C ASN A 249 -0.83 11.24 4.01
N LEU A 250 -0.94 12.22 3.08
CA LEU A 250 -0.39 12.06 1.73
C LEU A 250 1.13 11.87 1.75
N ALA A 251 1.83 12.70 2.51
CA ALA A 251 3.29 12.59 2.62
C ALA A 251 3.69 11.25 3.28
N GLY A 252 2.95 10.82 4.31
CA GLY A 252 3.12 9.51 4.93
C GLY A 252 2.88 8.36 3.95
N ALA A 253 1.86 8.45 3.09
CA ALA A 253 1.59 7.45 2.05
C ALA A 253 2.71 7.39 0.99
N VAL A 254 3.26 8.54 0.60
CA VAL A 254 4.42 8.62 -0.32
C VAL A 254 5.65 7.96 0.31
N GLU A 255 5.93 8.20 1.59
CA GLU A 255 7.04 7.54 2.30
C GLU A 255 6.83 6.03 2.41
N LEU A 256 5.61 5.57 2.67
CA LEU A 256 5.30 4.14 2.67
C LEU A 256 5.63 3.51 1.31
N VAL A 257 5.12 4.06 0.20
CA VAL A 257 5.39 3.48 -1.13
C VAL A 257 6.88 3.53 -1.45
N SER A 258 7.58 4.63 -1.11
CA SER A 258 9.04 4.73 -1.24
C SER A 258 9.77 3.63 -0.45
N TRP A 259 9.28 3.29 0.74
CA TRP A 259 9.85 2.22 1.55
C TRP A 259 9.54 0.86 0.94
N LEU A 260 8.30 0.60 0.51
CA LEU A 260 7.86 -0.66 -0.10
C LEU A 260 8.68 -1.00 -1.35
N VAL A 261 8.90 -0.03 -2.25
CA VAL A 261 9.69 -0.22 -3.48
C VAL A 261 11.12 -0.69 -3.15
N LYS A 262 11.70 -0.21 -2.08
CA LYS A 262 13.04 -0.64 -1.61
C LYS A 262 13.05 -2.06 -1.01
N GLN A 263 11.88 -2.65 -0.71
CA GLN A 263 11.78 -4.01 -0.21
C GLN A 263 11.81 -5.06 -1.33
N VAL A 264 11.58 -4.66 -2.59
CA VAL A 264 11.68 -5.58 -3.73
C VAL A 264 13.14 -6.05 -3.84
N PRO A 265 13.39 -7.37 -3.81
CA PRO A 265 14.75 -7.88 -3.92
C PRO A 265 15.39 -7.46 -5.25
N SER A 266 16.58 -6.90 -5.20
CA SER A 266 17.37 -6.69 -6.40
C SER A 266 17.55 -8.02 -7.12
N PHE A 267 17.28 -8.03 -8.42
CA PHE A 267 17.54 -9.21 -9.24
C PHE A 267 19.07 -9.44 -9.25
N ILE A 268 19.54 -10.46 -8.54
CA ILE A 268 20.87 -11.01 -8.79
C ILE A 268 20.68 -11.97 -9.95
N PRO A 269 21.27 -11.68 -11.12
CA PRO A 269 21.12 -12.53 -12.31
C PRO A 269 21.71 -13.91 -12.11
#